data_79884dd5ee9aac2db5121f9222474fa0
#
_entry.id   79884dd5ee9aac2db5121f9222474fa0
#
_cell.length_a   1.000
_cell.length_b   1.000
_cell.length_c   1.000
_cell.angle_alpha   90.00
_cell.angle_beta   90.00
_cell.angle_gamma   90.00
#
_symmetry.space_group_name_H-M   'P 1'
#
loop_
_entity.id
_entity.type
_entity.pdbx_description
1 polymer ?
#
loop_
_entity_poly.entity_id
_entity_poly.type
_entity_poly.pdbx_seq_one_letter_code
_entity_poly.pdbx_strand_id
1 'polypeptide(L)'
;EMGMYISSDPIGLAGGNPTLYGYVFDPNTQVDPFGLDCDKVNKARARQHKMLQDNKGFNISPTDWDAYPSIGRNGTFITDCKGALGYFGNFKKGDTITISSVKAAKIESDMGLNPGSLQNGFKIREVSGISSMNPRSPLEGNEYFLGGGQHLPGGAPEMVINSIPTTDNASVTTILTVLVK
;
A
#
# COMPACT_ATOMS: atom_id res chain seq x y z
N GLU A 1 -24.24 -23.31 13.63
CA GLU A 1 -23.26 -23.84 12.64
C GLU A 1 -21.90 -23.25 13.00
N MET A 2 -20.93 -24.09 13.24
CA MET A 2 -19.55 -23.64 13.40
C MET A 2 -18.98 -23.36 12.02
N GLY A 3 -18.54 -22.13 11.77
CA GLY A 3 -17.89 -21.76 10.52
C GLY A 3 -16.53 -22.48 10.38
N MET A 4 -16.53 -23.54 9.59
CA MET A 4 -15.34 -24.34 9.31
C MET A 4 -15.19 -24.53 7.81
N TYR A 5 -13.96 -24.54 7.34
CA TYR A 5 -13.68 -24.97 5.97
C TYR A 5 -14.02 -26.43 5.79
N ILE A 6 -14.51 -26.79 4.62
CA ILE A 6 -14.70 -28.19 4.19
C ILE A 6 -13.39 -28.82 3.69
N SER A 7 -12.34 -28.02 3.52
CA SER A 7 -10.98 -28.41 3.20
C SER A 7 -10.01 -27.74 4.20
N SER A 8 -8.79 -28.26 4.32
CA SER A 8 -7.77 -27.64 5.16
C SER A 8 -7.44 -26.25 4.67
N ASP A 9 -7.19 -25.33 5.62
CA ASP A 9 -6.71 -23.98 5.36
C ASP A 9 -5.39 -24.05 4.57
N PRO A 10 -5.27 -23.34 3.42
CA PRO A 10 -4.07 -23.33 2.59
C PRO A 10 -2.79 -22.87 3.32
N ILE A 11 -2.91 -22.03 4.35
CA ILE A 11 -1.78 -21.56 5.15
C ILE A 11 -1.72 -22.22 6.54
N GLY A 12 -2.69 -23.08 6.87
CA GLY A 12 -2.74 -23.84 8.10
C GLY A 12 -2.63 -22.98 9.35
N LEU A 13 -1.83 -23.44 10.33
CA LEU A 13 -1.65 -22.73 11.60
C LEU A 13 -0.96 -21.36 11.49
N ALA A 14 -0.39 -21.03 10.34
CA ALA A 14 0.20 -19.70 10.10
C ALA A 14 -0.84 -18.58 10.01
N GLY A 15 -2.12 -18.91 9.77
CA GLY A 15 -3.24 -17.97 9.77
C GLY A 15 -3.67 -17.47 11.14
N GLY A 16 -3.00 -17.90 12.22
CA GLY A 16 -3.31 -17.45 13.59
C GLY A 16 -4.53 -18.12 14.22
N ASN A 17 -5.22 -19.02 13.50
CA ASN A 17 -6.30 -19.83 14.06
C ASN A 17 -5.71 -21.14 14.62
N PRO A 18 -6.10 -21.59 15.83
CA PRO A 18 -5.53 -22.80 16.43
C PRO A 18 -5.98 -24.11 15.78
N THR A 19 -6.85 -24.05 14.79
CA THR A 19 -7.34 -25.24 14.07
C THR A 19 -7.06 -25.13 12.58
N LEU A 20 -6.70 -26.25 11.95
CA LEU A 20 -6.46 -26.35 10.49
C LEU A 20 -7.69 -26.11 9.63
N TYR A 21 -8.88 -26.06 10.23
CA TYR A 21 -10.19 -25.87 9.57
C TYR A 21 -10.92 -24.64 10.09
N GLY A 22 -10.24 -23.77 10.85
CA GLY A 22 -10.82 -22.53 11.36
C GLY A 22 -10.96 -21.50 10.25
N TYR A 23 -12.20 -20.99 10.06
CA TYR A 23 -12.46 -19.95 9.05
C TYR A 23 -12.09 -18.56 9.58
N VAL A 24 -12.83 -18.06 10.55
CA VAL A 24 -12.57 -16.79 11.23
C VAL A 24 -12.98 -16.91 12.68
N PHE A 25 -12.52 -15.99 13.54
CA PHE A 25 -12.84 -16.03 14.95
C PHE A 25 -14.34 -15.75 15.24
N ASP A 26 -14.94 -14.84 14.47
CA ASP A 26 -16.38 -14.53 14.52
C ASP A 26 -16.96 -14.46 13.11
N PRO A 27 -17.63 -15.50 12.63
CA PRO A 27 -18.19 -15.56 11.28
C PRO A 27 -19.37 -14.61 11.04
N ASN A 28 -19.90 -13.95 12.08
CA ASN A 28 -20.99 -12.98 11.91
C ASN A 28 -20.46 -11.58 11.57
N THR A 29 -19.21 -11.29 11.94
CA THR A 29 -18.60 -9.97 11.76
C THR A 29 -17.33 -10.00 10.91
N GLN A 30 -16.81 -11.19 10.64
CA GLN A 30 -15.56 -11.40 9.92
C GLN A 30 -15.77 -12.29 8.69
N VAL A 31 -15.09 -11.94 7.61
CA VAL A 31 -15.03 -12.73 6.39
C VAL A 31 -13.57 -12.88 6.00
N ASP A 32 -13.13 -14.09 5.73
CA ASP A 32 -11.82 -14.38 5.16
C ASP A 32 -11.96 -14.90 3.72
N PRO A 33 -12.02 -14.01 2.74
CA PRO A 33 -12.27 -14.39 1.34
C PRO A 33 -11.14 -15.20 0.71
N PHE A 34 -9.96 -15.22 1.31
CA PHE A 34 -8.76 -15.85 0.76
C PHE A 34 -8.12 -16.90 1.66
N GLY A 35 -8.64 -17.16 2.86
CA GLY A 35 -8.02 -18.05 3.84
C GLY A 35 -6.68 -17.50 4.38
N LEU A 36 -6.53 -16.17 4.43
CA LEU A 36 -5.29 -15.51 4.81
C LEU A 36 -5.32 -15.04 6.27
N ASP A 37 -4.15 -14.67 6.80
CA ASP A 37 -3.98 -14.15 8.16
C ASP A 37 -4.89 -12.94 8.44
N CYS A 38 -5.99 -13.19 9.16
CA CYS A 38 -6.97 -12.16 9.54
C CYS A 38 -6.34 -10.98 10.29
N ASP A 39 -5.30 -11.24 11.09
CA ASP A 39 -4.62 -10.19 11.84
C ASP A 39 -3.89 -9.20 10.95
N LYS A 40 -3.25 -9.66 9.89
CA LYS A 40 -2.58 -8.78 8.91
C LYS A 40 -3.59 -7.97 8.14
N VAL A 41 -4.68 -8.60 7.69
CA VAL A 41 -5.78 -7.92 6.99
C VAL A 41 -6.43 -6.88 7.88
N ASN A 42 -6.74 -7.20 9.13
CA ASN A 42 -7.34 -6.27 10.09
C ASN A 42 -6.41 -5.08 10.40
N LYS A 43 -5.10 -5.33 10.55
CA LYS A 43 -4.11 -4.27 10.73
C LYS A 43 -4.01 -3.36 9.50
N ALA A 44 -4.03 -3.93 8.29
CA ALA A 44 -4.04 -3.16 7.05
C ALA A 44 -5.32 -2.30 6.94
N ARG A 45 -6.49 -2.87 7.21
CA ARG A 45 -7.77 -2.14 7.22
C ARG A 45 -7.80 -1.00 8.25
N ALA A 46 -7.30 -1.24 9.46
CA ALA A 46 -7.22 -0.19 10.48
C ALA A 46 -6.34 0.99 10.02
N ARG A 47 -5.22 0.70 9.37
CA ARG A 47 -4.32 1.73 8.81
C ARG A 47 -4.97 2.46 7.62
N GLN A 48 -5.68 1.77 6.73
CA GLN A 48 -6.45 2.38 5.65
C GLN A 48 -7.57 3.28 6.19
N HIS A 49 -8.31 2.82 7.21
CA HIS A 49 -9.35 3.61 7.86
C HIS A 49 -8.78 4.89 8.48
N LYS A 50 -7.60 4.79 9.10
CA LYS A 50 -6.92 5.98 9.62
C LYS A 50 -6.51 6.96 8.51
N MET A 51 -6.03 6.49 7.37
CA MET A 51 -5.75 7.35 6.21
C MET A 51 -7.00 8.14 5.77
N LEU A 52 -8.16 7.47 5.73
CA LEU A 52 -9.44 8.11 5.38
C LEU A 52 -9.89 9.13 6.44
N GLN A 53 -9.72 8.82 7.73
CA GLN A 53 -10.01 9.76 8.81
C GLN A 53 -9.10 10.99 8.77
N ASP A 54 -7.81 10.78 8.54
CA ASP A 54 -6.84 11.88 8.39
C ASP A 54 -6.99 12.60 7.04
N ASN A 55 -7.80 12.06 6.13
CA ASN A 55 -8.02 12.52 4.76
C ASN A 55 -6.72 12.73 3.99
N LYS A 56 -5.75 11.81 4.19
CA LYS A 56 -4.38 11.95 3.74
C LYS A 56 -3.74 10.60 3.42
N GLY A 57 -2.97 10.56 2.33
CA GLY A 57 -2.15 9.42 1.92
C GLY A 57 -0.81 9.86 1.36
N PHE A 58 0.07 8.90 1.09
CA PHE A 58 1.40 9.13 0.53
C PHE A 58 1.60 8.28 -0.72
N ASN A 59 1.99 8.93 -1.80
CA ASN A 59 2.39 8.27 -3.03
C ASN A 59 3.90 8.14 -3.09
N ILE A 60 4.39 7.00 -3.56
CA ILE A 60 5.80 6.78 -3.93
C ILE A 60 5.84 6.51 -5.43
N SER A 61 6.57 7.31 -6.17
CA SER A 61 6.72 7.14 -7.62
C SER A 61 8.12 7.45 -8.10
N PRO A 62 8.63 6.67 -9.08
CA PRO A 62 9.91 6.93 -9.72
C PRO A 62 10.00 8.37 -10.25
N THR A 63 11.19 8.97 -10.21
CA THR A 63 11.42 10.30 -10.81
C THR A 63 11.21 10.30 -12.32
N ASP A 64 11.47 9.19 -12.99
CA ASP A 64 11.24 9.03 -14.43
C ASP A 64 9.77 9.23 -14.82
N TRP A 65 8.85 9.09 -13.86
CA TRP A 65 7.42 9.29 -14.10
C TRP A 65 6.96 10.75 -14.02
N ASP A 66 7.84 11.67 -13.65
CA ASP A 66 7.52 13.11 -13.60
C ASP A 66 7.16 13.70 -14.98
N ALA A 67 7.54 13.04 -16.04
CA ALA A 67 7.17 13.41 -17.42
C ALA A 67 5.71 13.10 -17.78
N TYR A 68 5.02 12.28 -16.97
CA TYR A 68 3.61 11.94 -17.22
C TYR A 68 2.67 13.03 -16.71
N PRO A 69 1.52 13.24 -17.36
CA PRO A 69 0.57 14.28 -16.99
C PRO A 69 -0.17 14.00 -15.69
N SER A 70 -0.11 12.75 -15.19
CA SER A 70 -0.78 12.34 -13.95
C SER A 70 0.10 11.44 -13.10
N ILE A 71 -0.13 11.49 -11.79
CA ILE A 71 0.44 10.57 -10.81
C ILE A 71 -0.39 9.28 -10.86
N GLY A 72 0.17 8.26 -11.47
CA GLY A 72 -0.52 7.00 -11.75
C GLY A 72 -1.38 7.05 -13.03
N ARG A 73 -1.29 6.00 -13.84
CA ARG A 73 -1.96 5.92 -15.15
C ARG A 73 -3.45 5.61 -15.02
N ASN A 74 -3.80 4.60 -14.23
CA ASN A 74 -5.19 4.12 -14.03
C ASN A 74 -5.65 4.30 -12.58
N GLY A 75 -5.02 5.21 -11.85
CA GLY A 75 -5.25 5.48 -10.44
C GLY A 75 -3.93 5.80 -9.74
N THR A 76 -4.00 6.59 -8.69
CA THR A 76 -2.85 6.92 -7.85
C THR A 76 -2.82 5.97 -6.67
N PHE A 77 -1.77 5.18 -6.56
CA PHE A 77 -1.56 4.29 -5.41
C PHE A 77 -0.99 5.09 -4.25
N ILE A 78 -1.56 4.91 -3.08
CA ILE A 78 -1.17 5.60 -1.86
C ILE A 78 -1.04 4.62 -0.70
N THR A 79 -0.17 4.96 0.23
CA THR A 79 0.03 4.26 1.50
C THR A 79 -0.02 5.24 2.67
N ASP A 80 0.06 4.74 3.90
CA ASP A 80 0.13 5.60 5.08
C ASP A 80 1.53 6.21 5.30
N CYS A 81 1.63 7.14 6.24
CA CYS A 81 2.87 7.82 6.60
C CYS A 81 3.98 6.84 6.99
N LYS A 82 3.65 5.81 7.77
CA LYS A 82 4.64 4.81 8.20
C LYS A 82 5.16 3.99 7.02
N GLY A 83 4.28 3.60 6.09
CA GLY A 83 4.65 2.88 4.87
C GLY A 83 5.58 3.71 3.98
N ALA A 84 5.26 4.99 3.76
CA ALA A 84 6.02 5.84 2.86
C ALA A 84 7.32 6.39 3.48
N LEU A 85 7.28 6.82 4.73
CA LEU A 85 8.34 7.61 5.35
C LEU A 85 9.10 6.87 6.46
N GLY A 86 8.65 5.70 6.88
CA GLY A 86 9.23 4.94 7.98
C GLY A 86 10.68 4.44 7.75
N TYR A 87 11.17 4.54 6.52
CA TYR A 87 12.56 4.17 6.15
C TYR A 87 13.56 5.30 6.37
N PHE A 88 13.11 6.52 6.62
CA PHE A 88 13.94 7.72 6.65
C PHE A 88 13.98 8.27 8.07
N GLY A 89 15.15 8.73 8.45
CA GLY A 89 15.34 9.44 9.71
C GLY A 89 14.79 10.87 9.66
N ASN A 90 15.40 11.77 10.40
CA ASN A 90 15.00 13.17 10.41
C ASN A 90 15.29 13.83 9.05
N PHE A 91 14.29 14.45 8.47
CA PHE A 91 14.37 15.25 7.25
C PHE A 91 13.38 16.42 7.36
N LYS A 92 13.54 17.42 6.51
CA LYS A 92 12.59 18.52 6.35
C LYS A 92 11.79 18.31 5.07
N LYS A 93 10.55 18.79 5.06
CA LYS A 93 9.69 18.75 3.87
C LYS A 93 10.40 19.44 2.69
N GLY A 94 10.49 18.71 1.58
CA GLY A 94 11.16 19.18 0.36
C GLY A 94 12.65 18.83 0.27
N ASP A 95 13.21 18.17 1.28
CA ASP A 95 14.61 17.74 1.23
C ASP A 95 14.86 16.75 0.10
N THR A 96 16.12 16.73 -0.32
CA THR A 96 16.66 15.68 -1.20
C THR A 96 17.68 14.87 -0.42
N ILE A 97 17.48 13.56 -0.37
CA ILE A 97 18.41 12.63 0.32
C ILE A 97 18.94 11.58 -0.64
N THR A 98 20.04 10.96 -0.25
CA THR A 98 20.63 9.84 -1.02
C THR A 98 20.58 8.56 -0.19
N ILE A 99 20.18 7.46 -0.82
CA ILE A 99 20.18 6.11 -0.22
C ILE A 99 20.96 5.15 -1.11
N SER A 100 21.32 3.98 -0.57
CA SER A 100 21.91 2.90 -1.35
C SER A 100 20.84 2.16 -2.18
N SER A 101 21.28 1.55 -3.30
CA SER A 101 20.45 0.66 -4.12
C SER A 101 19.84 -0.51 -3.32
N VAL A 102 20.57 -1.04 -2.32
CA VAL A 102 20.07 -2.08 -1.41
C VAL A 102 18.88 -1.58 -0.58
N LYS A 103 18.95 -0.33 -0.09
CA LYS A 103 17.84 0.25 0.67
C LYS A 103 16.64 0.53 -0.24
N ALA A 104 16.86 0.96 -1.49
CA ALA A 104 15.78 1.13 -2.47
C ALA A 104 15.09 -0.20 -2.77
N ALA A 105 15.86 -1.28 -3.00
CA ALA A 105 15.32 -2.62 -3.23
C ALA A 105 14.49 -3.14 -2.03
N LYS A 106 14.92 -2.81 -0.79
CA LYS A 106 14.12 -3.14 0.39
C LYS A 106 12.77 -2.40 0.40
N ILE A 107 12.77 -1.12 0.07
CA ILE A 107 11.52 -0.32 -0.03
C ILE A 107 10.60 -0.91 -1.11
N GLU A 108 11.14 -1.26 -2.27
CA GLU A 108 10.39 -1.93 -3.35
C GLU A 108 9.70 -3.20 -2.84
N SER A 109 10.44 -4.06 -2.15
CA SER A 109 9.92 -5.32 -1.60
C SER A 109 8.82 -5.07 -0.55
N ASP A 110 9.07 -4.16 0.40
CA ASP A 110 8.13 -3.90 1.50
C ASP A 110 6.83 -3.21 1.00
N MET A 111 6.91 -2.48 -0.12
CA MET A 111 5.80 -1.78 -0.74
C MET A 111 5.09 -2.62 -1.82
N GLY A 112 5.62 -3.79 -2.17
CA GLY A 112 5.08 -4.60 -3.27
C GLY A 112 5.28 -3.97 -4.65
N LEU A 113 6.37 -3.22 -4.84
CA LEU A 113 6.72 -2.61 -6.13
C LEU A 113 7.55 -3.58 -6.97
N ASN A 114 7.54 -3.37 -8.29
CA ASN A 114 8.39 -4.14 -9.18
C ASN A 114 9.88 -3.92 -8.84
N PRO A 115 10.68 -4.99 -8.75
CA PRO A 115 12.11 -4.87 -8.53
C PRO A 115 12.77 -3.93 -9.55
N GLY A 116 13.60 -3.01 -9.08
CA GLY A 116 14.28 -2.04 -9.90
C GLY A 116 13.52 -0.76 -10.21
N SER A 117 12.24 -0.66 -9.83
CA SER A 117 11.40 0.50 -10.16
C SER A 117 11.85 1.80 -9.49
N LEU A 118 12.54 1.73 -8.36
CA LEU A 118 13.02 2.89 -7.61
C LEU A 118 14.51 3.18 -7.78
N GLN A 119 15.23 2.39 -8.57
CA GLN A 119 16.70 2.46 -8.67
C GLN A 119 17.22 3.75 -9.33
N ASN A 120 16.41 4.43 -10.15
CA ASN A 120 16.74 5.72 -10.74
C ASN A 120 16.36 6.93 -9.85
N GLY A 121 15.96 6.66 -8.61
CA GLY A 121 15.43 7.68 -7.70
C GLY A 121 13.91 7.79 -7.75
N PHE A 122 13.34 8.38 -6.70
CA PHE A 122 11.89 8.48 -6.55
C PHE A 122 11.49 9.69 -5.70
N LYS A 123 10.23 10.03 -5.76
CA LYS A 123 9.62 11.07 -4.93
C LYS A 123 8.57 10.47 -4.01
N ILE A 124 8.49 11.01 -2.82
CA ILE A 124 7.40 10.75 -1.87
C ILE A 124 6.56 12.02 -1.83
N ARG A 125 5.27 11.86 -2.17
CA ARG A 125 4.30 12.95 -2.22
C ARG A 125 3.21 12.70 -1.20
N GLU A 126 2.89 13.71 -0.42
CA GLU A 126 1.69 13.74 0.40
C GLU A 126 0.52 14.12 -0.50
N VAL A 127 -0.58 13.37 -0.37
CA VAL A 127 -1.84 13.61 -1.06
C VAL A 127 -2.89 13.90 0.00
N SER A 128 -3.52 15.06 -0.08
CA SER A 128 -4.61 15.51 0.80
C SER A 128 -5.95 15.43 0.08
N GLY A 129 -7.05 15.28 0.83
CA GLY A 129 -8.39 15.21 0.25
C GLY A 129 -8.77 13.84 -0.32
N ILE A 130 -8.08 12.78 0.08
CA ILE A 130 -8.23 11.44 -0.51
C ILE A 130 -9.66 10.89 -0.40
N SER A 131 -10.44 11.29 0.62
CA SER A 131 -11.81 10.81 0.82
C SER A 131 -12.76 11.21 -0.32
N SER A 132 -12.46 12.30 -1.02
CA SER A 132 -13.23 12.75 -2.18
C SER A 132 -12.74 12.19 -3.52
N MET A 133 -11.64 11.42 -3.51
CA MET A 133 -10.96 10.90 -4.70
C MET A 133 -11.32 9.44 -5.00
N ASN A 134 -12.50 8.98 -4.58
CA ASN A 134 -12.96 7.60 -4.78
C ASN A 134 -11.93 6.55 -4.29
N PRO A 135 -11.61 6.53 -2.99
CA PRO A 135 -10.64 5.59 -2.44
C PRO A 135 -11.15 4.16 -2.50
N ARG A 136 -10.31 3.24 -2.96
CA ARG A 136 -10.61 1.80 -3.10
C ARG A 136 -9.51 1.00 -2.43
N SER A 137 -9.89 -0.08 -1.78
CA SER A 137 -8.96 -1.00 -1.12
C SER A 137 -8.66 -2.21 -1.99
N PRO A 138 -7.41 -2.67 -2.08
CA PRO A 138 -7.09 -3.96 -2.69
C PRO A 138 -7.70 -5.15 -1.94
N LEU A 139 -7.95 -4.97 -0.64
CA LEU A 139 -8.55 -6.00 0.21
C LEU A 139 -10.00 -6.33 -0.16
N GLU A 140 -10.63 -5.52 -1.00
CA GLU A 140 -12.00 -5.68 -1.48
C GLU A 140 -12.07 -6.28 -2.90
N GLY A 141 -10.91 -6.67 -3.46
CA GLY A 141 -10.85 -7.33 -4.76
C GLY A 141 -11.33 -6.47 -5.92
N ASN A 142 -10.74 -5.30 -6.12
CA ASN A 142 -11.11 -4.44 -7.24
C ASN A 142 -10.21 -4.67 -8.47
N GLU A 143 -10.63 -4.13 -9.63
CA GLU A 143 -9.97 -4.30 -10.93
C GLU A 143 -8.53 -3.78 -11.01
N TYR A 144 -8.11 -2.92 -10.08
CA TYR A 144 -6.75 -2.39 -10.02
C TYR A 144 -5.76 -3.39 -9.43
N PHE A 145 -6.26 -4.40 -8.74
CA PHE A 145 -5.50 -5.49 -8.13
C PHE A 145 -5.84 -6.77 -8.88
N LEU A 146 -5.29 -6.86 -10.05
CA LEU A 146 -5.44 -8.02 -10.91
C LEU A 146 -4.91 -9.25 -10.17
N GLY A 147 -5.67 -10.30 -10.21
CA GLY A 147 -5.42 -11.54 -9.50
C GLY A 147 -4.02 -12.14 -9.69
N GLY A 148 -3.78 -13.27 -9.09
CA GLY A 148 -2.50 -13.89 -8.85
C GLY A 148 -1.46 -13.75 -9.96
N GLY A 149 -0.29 -13.26 -9.61
CA GLY A 149 0.85 -13.07 -10.49
C GLY A 149 1.15 -11.60 -10.86
N GLN A 150 0.24 -10.68 -10.58
CA GLN A 150 0.48 -9.24 -10.80
C GLN A 150 0.54 -8.42 -9.51
N HIS A 151 0.13 -9.02 -8.40
CA HIS A 151 0.24 -8.41 -7.08
C HIS A 151 1.49 -8.94 -6.39
N LEU A 152 2.44 -8.05 -6.14
CA LEU A 152 3.64 -8.40 -5.37
C LEU A 152 3.32 -8.29 -3.88
N PRO A 153 3.72 -9.28 -3.07
CA PRO A 153 3.51 -9.23 -1.64
C PRO A 153 4.32 -8.06 -1.04
N GLY A 154 3.64 -7.18 -0.34
CA GLY A 154 4.22 -6.10 0.44
C GLY A 154 3.61 -6.08 1.84
N GLY A 155 4.20 -5.33 2.77
CA GLY A 155 3.70 -5.23 4.14
C GLY A 155 3.00 -3.90 4.46
N ALA A 156 3.05 -2.93 3.55
CA ALA A 156 2.43 -1.63 3.73
C ALA A 156 0.95 -1.68 3.34
N PRO A 157 0.07 -0.94 4.04
CA PRO A 157 -1.31 -0.79 3.59
C PRO A 157 -1.32 0.01 2.30
N GLU A 158 -2.14 -0.39 1.38
CA GLU A 158 -2.25 0.25 0.09
C GLU A 158 -3.72 0.59 -0.20
N MET A 159 -3.93 1.73 -0.82
CA MET A 159 -5.20 2.15 -1.40
C MET A 159 -4.95 2.72 -2.79
N VAL A 160 -5.95 2.70 -3.64
CA VAL A 160 -5.94 3.39 -4.92
C VAL A 160 -7.03 4.45 -4.94
N ILE A 161 -6.68 5.63 -5.40
CA ILE A 161 -7.59 6.76 -5.62
C ILE A 161 -7.61 7.12 -7.11
N ASN A 162 -8.48 8.02 -7.51
CA ASN A 162 -8.48 8.54 -8.89
C ASN A 162 -7.10 9.12 -9.23
N SER A 163 -6.70 9.02 -10.49
CA SER A 163 -5.45 9.61 -10.97
C SER A 163 -5.45 11.13 -10.74
N ILE A 164 -4.34 11.64 -10.21
CA ILE A 164 -4.20 13.06 -9.87
C ILE A 164 -3.31 13.72 -10.93
N PRO A 165 -3.71 14.85 -11.52
CA PRO A 165 -2.84 15.62 -12.40
C PRO A 165 -1.54 16.02 -11.69
N THR A 166 -0.40 15.92 -12.36
CA THR A 166 0.89 16.36 -11.80
C THR A 166 0.94 17.86 -11.51
N THR A 167 0.03 18.61 -12.09
CA THR A 167 -0.13 20.06 -11.89
C THR A 167 -1.03 20.41 -10.70
N ASP A 168 -1.65 19.43 -10.04
CA ASP A 168 -2.51 19.66 -8.87
C ASP A 168 -1.69 19.92 -7.59
N ASN A 169 -1.16 21.11 -7.46
CA ASN A 169 -0.41 21.54 -6.28
C ASN A 169 -1.28 21.82 -5.05
N ALA A 170 -2.60 21.82 -5.20
CA ALA A 170 -3.52 21.97 -4.07
C ALA A 170 -3.65 20.69 -3.25
N SER A 171 -3.74 19.56 -3.95
CA SER A 171 -3.92 18.26 -3.32
C SER A 171 -2.59 17.51 -3.09
N VAL A 172 -1.54 17.84 -3.84
CA VAL A 172 -0.27 17.10 -3.84
C VAL A 172 0.90 17.98 -3.41
N THR A 173 1.69 17.47 -2.46
CA THR A 173 2.93 18.11 -2.05
C THR A 173 4.08 17.12 -2.03
N THR A 174 5.19 17.44 -2.68
CA THR A 174 6.42 16.64 -2.55
C THR A 174 7.01 16.82 -1.14
N ILE A 175 7.12 15.71 -0.43
CA ILE A 175 7.66 15.66 0.93
C ILE A 175 9.16 15.39 0.91
N LEU A 176 9.57 14.46 0.05
CA LEU A 176 10.95 14.01 -0.02
C LEU A 176 11.30 13.61 -1.46
N THR A 177 12.48 14.00 -1.91
CA THR A 177 13.10 13.49 -3.12
C THR A 177 14.23 12.55 -2.74
N VAL A 178 14.28 11.36 -3.31
CA VAL A 178 15.27 10.33 -2.97
C VAL A 178 16.10 10.00 -4.20
N LEU A 179 17.40 10.19 -4.08
CA LEU A 179 18.40 9.76 -5.06
C LEU A 179 18.94 8.39 -4.64
N VAL A 180 19.20 7.51 -5.60
CA VAL A 180 19.77 6.19 -5.36
C VAL A 180 21.15 6.09 -5.98
N LYS A 181 22.09 5.53 -5.22
CA LYS A 181 23.50 5.33 -5.61
C LYS A 181 23.96 3.91 -5.33
#